data_e148f4e7526d9a984433944203286e03
#
_entry.id   e148f4e7526d9a984433944203286e03
#
_cell.length_a   1.000
_cell.length_b   1.000
_cell.length_c   1.000
_cell.angle_alpha   90.00
_cell.angle_beta   90.00
_cell.angle_gamma   90.00
#
_symmetry.space_group_name_H-M   'P 1'
#
loop_
_entity.id
_entity.type
_entity.pdbx_description
1 polymer ?
#
loop_
_entity_poly.entity_id
_entity_poly.type
_entity_poly.pdbx_seq_one_letter_code
_entity_poly.pdbx_strand_id
1 'polypeptide(L)'
;MTYQEALDWIHGQLKFGIKPGLERMAWMLKELGNPQDNLKAVHIVGTNGKGSTVNALQTIFTQAGYEVGTFTSPYIIDFKERISLNGQMISEEDLLDLVNRVKPVVERLPKETEHENATEFEIITVLMFLYFGQVHPVDIAFIEAGMGGLHDSTNLFKPLAVLCLSLIHISEPTRLAL
;
A
#
# COMPACT_ATOMS: atom_id res chain seq x y z
N MET A 1 9.13 17.93 11.45
CA MET A 1 8.29 18.00 10.24
C MET A 1 6.83 18.02 10.70
N THR A 2 6.03 18.92 10.18
CA THR A 2 4.58 18.97 10.41
C THR A 2 3.85 17.96 9.54
N TYR A 3 2.57 17.67 9.84
CA TYR A 3 1.74 16.80 9.00
C TYR A 3 1.63 17.34 7.55
N GLN A 4 1.43 18.65 7.39
CA GLN A 4 1.35 19.26 6.06
C GLN A 4 2.66 19.11 5.28
N GLU A 5 3.79 19.33 5.92
CA GLU A 5 5.11 19.11 5.29
C GLU A 5 5.32 17.65 4.89
N ALA A 6 4.76 16.69 5.65
CA ALA A 6 4.81 15.28 5.30
C ALA A 6 3.96 14.97 4.05
N LEU A 7 2.75 15.51 3.96
CA LEU A 7 1.90 15.38 2.78
C LEU A 7 2.55 16.04 1.55
N ASP A 8 3.08 17.24 1.69
CA ASP A 8 3.74 17.96 0.61
C ASP A 8 4.96 17.19 0.08
N TRP A 9 5.70 16.54 0.99
CA TRP A 9 6.82 15.67 0.61
C TRP A 9 6.33 14.45 -0.17
N ILE A 10 5.28 13.76 0.29
CA ILE A 10 4.70 12.59 -0.41
C ILE A 10 4.21 13.01 -1.80
N HIS A 11 3.39 14.06 -1.89
CA HIS A 11 2.85 14.55 -3.16
C HIS A 11 3.94 15.07 -4.10
N GLY A 12 5.03 15.58 -3.57
CA GLY A 12 6.20 15.96 -4.35
C GLY A 12 6.81 14.82 -5.16
N GLN A 13 6.48 13.54 -4.82
CA GLN A 13 6.94 12.36 -5.55
C GLN A 13 6.04 12.00 -6.75
N LEU A 14 4.85 12.60 -6.90
CA LEU A 14 3.99 12.44 -8.07
C LEU A 14 4.71 12.71 -9.41
N LYS A 15 5.67 13.62 -9.39
CA LYS A 15 6.51 13.94 -10.56
C LYS A 15 7.27 12.75 -11.14
N PHE A 16 7.47 11.68 -10.36
CA PHE A 16 8.17 10.48 -10.81
C PHE A 16 7.24 9.47 -11.52
N GLY A 17 5.93 9.74 -11.56
CA GLY A 17 4.95 8.97 -12.32
C GLY A 17 4.76 7.54 -11.82
N ILE A 18 4.41 6.66 -12.76
CA ILE A 18 4.26 5.21 -12.52
C ILE A 18 5.48 4.52 -13.10
N LYS A 19 6.15 3.72 -12.26
CA LYS A 19 7.33 2.96 -12.67
C LYS A 19 7.11 1.48 -12.40
N PRO A 20 7.19 0.62 -13.42
CA PRO A 20 7.11 -0.82 -13.23
C PRO A 20 8.34 -1.35 -12.46
N GLY A 21 8.17 -2.50 -11.83
CA GLY A 21 9.22 -3.19 -11.08
C GLY A 21 9.00 -3.11 -9.58
N LEU A 22 9.46 -4.13 -8.88
CA LEU A 22 9.31 -4.28 -7.42
C LEU A 22 10.64 -4.08 -6.67
N GLU A 23 11.74 -3.86 -7.39
CA GLU A 23 13.10 -3.80 -6.84
C GLU A 23 13.26 -2.64 -5.84
N ARG A 24 12.73 -1.45 -6.18
CA ARG A 24 12.73 -0.27 -5.29
C ARG A 24 11.97 -0.55 -3.99
N MET A 25 10.78 -1.13 -4.14
CA MET A 25 9.94 -1.54 -3.01
C MET A 25 10.65 -2.58 -2.14
N ALA A 26 11.21 -3.63 -2.76
CA ALA A 26 11.92 -4.68 -2.04
C ALA A 26 13.12 -4.14 -1.26
N TRP A 27 13.88 -3.21 -1.86
CA TRP A 27 14.99 -2.56 -1.19
C TRP A 27 14.51 -1.72 0.02
N MET A 28 13.51 -0.86 -0.17
CA MET A 28 12.98 -0.02 0.91
C MET A 28 12.42 -0.86 2.07
N LEU A 29 11.67 -1.92 1.75
CA LEU A 29 11.11 -2.82 2.78
C LEU A 29 12.22 -3.56 3.53
N LYS A 30 13.27 -3.99 2.86
CA LYS A 30 14.44 -4.62 3.49
C LYS A 30 15.12 -3.67 4.48
N GLU A 31 15.34 -2.41 4.10
CA GLU A 31 15.93 -1.38 4.98
C GLU A 31 15.04 -1.08 6.21
N LEU A 32 13.74 -1.33 6.11
CA LEU A 32 12.77 -1.20 7.20
C LEU A 32 12.53 -2.50 7.99
N GLY A 33 13.31 -3.55 7.72
CA GLY A 33 13.22 -4.83 8.43
C GLY A 33 12.11 -5.77 7.95
N ASN A 34 11.71 -5.65 6.68
CA ASN A 34 10.69 -6.48 6.02
C ASN A 34 9.34 -6.54 6.77
N PRO A 35 8.71 -5.40 7.03
CA PRO A 35 7.44 -5.36 7.78
C PRO A 35 6.33 -6.19 7.13
N GLN A 36 6.34 -6.37 5.82
CA GLN A 36 5.36 -7.14 5.07
C GLN A 36 5.36 -8.64 5.39
N ASP A 37 6.45 -9.17 5.94
CA ASP A 37 6.56 -10.61 6.25
C ASP A 37 5.67 -11.03 7.43
N ASN A 38 5.31 -10.08 8.29
CA ASN A 38 4.44 -10.30 9.45
C ASN A 38 2.95 -10.09 9.14
N LEU A 39 2.63 -9.66 7.93
CA LEU A 39 1.29 -9.24 7.58
C LEU A 39 0.38 -10.41 7.22
N LYS A 40 -0.73 -10.53 7.92
CA LYS A 40 -1.84 -11.42 7.56
C LYS A 40 -2.82 -10.65 6.71
N ALA A 41 -2.78 -10.83 5.39
CA ALA A 41 -3.60 -10.03 4.50
C ALA A 41 -4.21 -10.81 3.35
N VAL A 42 -5.31 -10.30 2.84
CA VAL A 42 -5.98 -10.69 1.60
C VAL A 42 -5.68 -9.64 0.54
N HIS A 43 -5.20 -10.08 -0.61
CA HIS A 43 -4.90 -9.20 -1.74
C HIS A 43 -6.10 -9.12 -2.69
N ILE A 44 -6.60 -7.93 -2.97
CA ILE A 44 -7.78 -7.71 -3.80
C ILE A 44 -7.33 -7.06 -5.10
N VAL A 45 -7.45 -7.82 -6.18
CA VAL A 45 -7.02 -7.43 -7.53
C VAL A 45 -8.21 -7.40 -8.49
N GLY A 46 -8.09 -6.67 -9.59
CA GLY A 46 -9.14 -6.56 -10.61
C GLY A 46 -9.32 -5.14 -11.12
N THR A 47 -10.18 -4.97 -12.10
CA THR A 47 -10.42 -3.66 -12.71
C THR A 47 -11.45 -2.84 -11.93
N ASN A 48 -12.57 -3.44 -11.57
CA ASN A 48 -13.67 -2.76 -10.89
C ASN A 48 -14.06 -3.48 -9.59
N GLY A 49 -14.62 -2.72 -8.64
CA GLY A 49 -15.22 -3.25 -7.41
C GLY A 49 -14.24 -3.53 -6.27
N LYS A 50 -12.93 -3.27 -6.44
CA LYS A 50 -11.93 -3.54 -5.42
C LYS A 50 -12.22 -2.82 -4.11
N GLY A 51 -12.33 -1.49 -4.12
CA GLY A 51 -12.60 -0.69 -2.92
C GLY A 51 -13.92 -1.04 -2.25
N SER A 52 -14.99 -1.31 -3.03
CA SER A 52 -16.27 -1.77 -2.47
C SER A 52 -16.14 -3.12 -1.77
N THR A 53 -15.35 -4.04 -2.34
CA THR A 53 -15.07 -5.36 -1.73
C THR A 53 -14.26 -5.20 -0.44
N VAL A 54 -13.21 -4.35 -0.45
CA VAL A 54 -12.43 -4.03 0.76
C VAL A 54 -13.34 -3.53 1.87
N ASN A 55 -14.22 -2.57 1.57
CA ASN A 55 -15.13 -1.98 2.56
C ASN A 55 -16.13 -3.00 3.12
N ALA A 56 -16.69 -3.85 2.26
CA ALA A 56 -17.61 -4.92 2.69
C ALA A 56 -16.90 -5.92 3.63
N LEU A 57 -15.72 -6.39 3.24
CA LEU A 57 -14.92 -7.33 4.06
C LEU A 57 -14.50 -6.69 5.37
N GLN A 58 -14.02 -5.45 5.36
CA GLN A 58 -13.69 -4.70 6.56
C GLN A 58 -14.88 -4.68 7.53
N THR A 59 -16.07 -4.34 7.05
CA THR A 59 -17.28 -4.26 7.88
C THR A 59 -17.62 -5.62 8.49
N ILE A 60 -17.61 -6.69 7.69
CA ILE A 60 -17.93 -8.06 8.14
C ILE A 60 -16.94 -8.51 9.23
N PHE A 61 -15.64 -8.35 8.99
CA PHE A 61 -14.62 -8.84 9.91
C PHE A 61 -14.56 -8.00 11.19
N THR A 62 -14.74 -6.69 11.10
CA THR A 62 -14.83 -5.83 12.30
C THR A 62 -16.04 -6.19 13.16
N GLN A 63 -17.20 -6.46 12.55
CA GLN A 63 -18.38 -6.94 13.29
C GLN A 63 -18.18 -8.34 13.90
N ALA A 64 -17.33 -9.15 13.30
CA ALA A 64 -16.95 -10.45 13.86
C ALA A 64 -15.90 -10.35 14.98
N GLY A 65 -15.45 -9.13 15.34
CA GLY A 65 -14.55 -8.89 16.46
C GLY A 65 -13.07 -8.89 16.11
N TYR A 66 -12.72 -8.88 14.82
CA TYR A 66 -11.33 -8.77 14.37
C TYR A 66 -10.88 -7.31 14.30
N GLU A 67 -9.60 -7.08 14.57
CA GLU A 67 -8.94 -5.83 14.26
C GLU A 67 -8.50 -5.84 12.80
N VAL A 68 -9.08 -4.93 12.01
CA VAL A 68 -9.00 -4.97 10.55
C VAL A 68 -8.27 -3.76 9.99
N GLY A 69 -7.18 -4.01 9.26
CA GLY A 69 -6.50 -3.01 8.44
C GLY A 69 -7.07 -2.98 7.02
N THR A 70 -7.13 -1.79 6.41
CA THR A 70 -7.46 -1.66 4.99
C THR A 70 -6.51 -0.73 4.27
N PHE A 71 -6.21 -1.08 3.02
CA PHE A 71 -5.47 -0.23 2.10
C PHE A 71 -6.25 -0.09 0.81
N THR A 72 -6.58 1.15 0.42
CA THR A 72 -7.39 1.47 -0.76
C THR A 72 -6.76 2.55 -1.63
N SER A 73 -7.07 2.54 -2.91
CA SER A 73 -6.62 3.56 -3.86
C SER A 73 -7.59 3.73 -5.03
N PRO A 74 -7.76 4.97 -5.54
CA PRO A 74 -7.27 6.23 -4.96
C PRO A 74 -8.05 6.66 -3.72
N TYR A 75 -7.61 7.71 -3.01
CA TYR A 75 -8.43 8.40 -2.01
C TYR A 75 -9.43 9.34 -2.70
N ILE A 76 -10.51 9.70 -2.00
CA ILE A 76 -11.58 10.55 -2.55
C ILE A 76 -11.51 11.97 -1.99
N ILE A 77 -11.38 12.12 -0.68
CA ILE A 77 -11.40 13.40 0.02
C ILE A 77 -10.09 13.63 0.78
N ASP A 78 -9.66 12.66 1.57
CA ASP A 78 -8.51 12.78 2.46
C ASP A 78 -7.48 11.69 2.15
N PHE A 79 -6.22 12.08 2.04
CA PHE A 79 -5.10 11.15 1.79
C PHE A 79 -5.06 9.99 2.79
N LYS A 80 -5.45 10.24 4.03
CA LYS A 80 -5.50 9.24 5.11
C LYS A 80 -6.48 8.10 4.86
N GLU A 81 -7.46 8.27 3.97
CA GLU A 81 -8.40 7.19 3.58
C GLU A 81 -7.69 5.96 3.04
N ARG A 82 -6.48 6.13 2.48
CA ARG A 82 -5.69 5.03 1.92
C ARG A 82 -5.31 3.97 2.94
N ILE A 83 -5.13 4.35 4.21
CA ILE A 83 -4.78 3.44 5.32
C ILE A 83 -5.82 3.63 6.41
N SER A 84 -6.58 2.59 6.71
CA SER A 84 -7.60 2.66 7.74
C SER A 84 -7.55 1.45 8.68
N LEU A 85 -7.94 1.68 9.93
CA LEU A 85 -8.05 0.67 10.98
C LEU A 85 -9.50 0.60 11.45
N ASN A 86 -10.13 -0.55 11.34
CA ASN A 86 -11.55 -0.76 11.70
C ASN A 86 -12.49 0.29 11.05
N GLY A 87 -12.20 0.71 9.81
CA GLY A 87 -12.98 1.72 9.09
C GLY A 87 -12.68 3.17 9.50
N GLN A 88 -11.72 3.40 10.39
CA GLN A 88 -11.24 4.74 10.75
C GLN A 88 -9.93 5.02 10.04
N MET A 89 -9.83 6.17 9.39
CA MET A 89 -8.59 6.62 8.74
C MET A 89 -7.45 6.70 9.75
N ILE A 90 -6.23 6.40 9.30
CA ILE A 90 -5.01 6.58 10.08
C ILE A 90 -4.95 8.00 10.67
N SER A 91 -4.46 8.13 11.90
CA SER A 91 -4.29 9.44 12.53
C SER A 91 -3.19 10.27 11.84
N GLU A 92 -3.25 11.58 11.98
CA GLU A 92 -2.19 12.47 11.50
C GLU A 92 -0.86 12.20 12.21
N GLU A 93 -0.92 11.87 13.51
CA GLU A 93 0.22 11.54 14.34
C GLU A 93 0.91 10.27 13.85
N ASP A 94 0.15 9.18 13.64
CA ASP A 94 0.69 7.92 13.12
C ASP A 94 1.27 8.09 11.71
N LEU A 95 0.55 8.79 10.83
CA LEU A 95 1.05 9.03 9.47
C LEU A 95 2.35 9.83 9.47
N LEU A 96 2.43 10.86 10.33
CA LEU A 96 3.64 11.67 10.48
C LEU A 96 4.82 10.85 11.02
N ASP A 97 4.58 9.99 12.02
CA ASP A 97 5.62 9.10 12.56
C ASP A 97 6.13 8.12 11.49
N LEU A 98 5.21 7.50 10.75
CA LEU A 98 5.57 6.63 9.63
C LEU A 98 6.41 7.36 8.58
N VAL A 99 6.02 8.57 8.19
CA VAL A 99 6.77 9.37 7.22
C VAL A 99 8.16 9.72 7.75
N ASN A 100 8.29 10.09 9.00
CA ASN A 100 9.59 10.36 9.62
C ASN A 100 10.52 9.15 9.59
N ARG A 101 9.99 7.92 9.69
CA ARG A 101 10.75 6.68 9.60
C ARG A 101 11.09 6.29 8.15
N VAL A 102 10.17 6.48 7.22
CA VAL A 102 10.30 6.05 5.82
C VAL A 102 11.10 7.04 4.98
N LYS A 103 10.95 8.34 5.21
CA LYS A 103 11.60 9.40 4.42
C LYS A 103 13.11 9.23 4.30
N PRO A 104 13.89 8.98 5.37
CA PRO A 104 15.32 8.78 5.25
C PRO A 104 15.69 7.59 4.36
N VAL A 105 14.90 6.51 4.37
CA VAL A 105 15.11 5.33 3.53
C VAL A 105 14.85 5.68 2.06
N VAL A 106 13.74 6.36 1.77
CA VAL A 106 13.40 6.81 0.41
C VAL A 106 14.48 7.73 -0.18
N GLU A 107 15.02 8.65 0.63
CA GLU A 107 16.06 9.60 0.18
C GLU A 107 17.44 8.94 -0.04
N ARG A 108 17.67 7.76 0.56
CA ARG A 108 18.87 6.95 0.35
C ARG A 108 18.79 6.11 -0.93
N LEU A 109 17.60 5.67 -1.32
CA LEU A 109 17.39 4.77 -2.47
C LEU A 109 18.20 5.16 -3.72
N PRO A 110 18.07 6.37 -4.29
CA PRO A 110 18.81 6.74 -5.48
C PRO A 110 20.31 7.03 -5.25
N LYS A 111 20.74 7.08 -4.00
CA LYS A 111 22.15 7.32 -3.63
C LYS A 111 22.93 6.04 -3.40
N GLU A 112 22.25 4.99 -2.95
CA GLU A 112 22.84 3.72 -2.55
C GLU A 112 22.55 2.59 -3.52
N THR A 113 21.72 2.85 -4.53
CA THR A 113 21.36 1.89 -5.58
C THR A 113 21.43 2.53 -6.95
N GLU A 114 21.33 1.72 -8.00
CA GLU A 114 21.16 2.18 -9.38
C GLU A 114 19.69 2.54 -9.71
N HIS A 115 18.80 2.44 -8.72
CA HIS A 115 17.38 2.73 -8.90
C HIS A 115 17.12 4.24 -8.85
N GLU A 116 16.09 4.63 -9.58
CA GLU A 116 15.55 5.99 -9.52
C GLU A 116 14.73 6.23 -8.24
N ASN A 117 14.31 7.48 -8.03
CA ASN A 117 13.46 7.85 -6.90
C ASN A 117 12.17 7.02 -6.85
N ALA A 118 11.72 6.72 -5.64
CA ALA A 118 10.44 6.06 -5.40
C ALA A 118 9.27 6.95 -5.84
N THR A 119 8.18 6.32 -6.27
CA THR A 119 6.94 6.99 -6.63
C THR A 119 6.07 7.24 -5.39
N GLU A 120 5.08 8.14 -5.50
CA GLU A 120 4.12 8.36 -4.42
C GLU A 120 3.43 7.06 -3.98
N PHE A 121 2.99 6.24 -4.95
CA PHE A 121 2.28 4.99 -4.66
C PHE A 121 3.19 3.96 -3.97
N GLU A 122 4.45 3.88 -4.35
CA GLU A 122 5.42 3.04 -3.64
C GLU A 122 5.59 3.50 -2.20
N ILE A 123 5.71 4.79 -1.96
CA ILE A 123 5.88 5.34 -0.61
C ILE A 123 4.68 5.02 0.27
N ILE A 124 3.45 5.33 -0.19
CA ILE A 124 2.26 5.04 0.62
C ILE A 124 2.09 3.54 0.87
N THR A 125 2.49 2.70 -0.07
CA THR A 125 2.47 1.24 0.10
C THR A 125 3.49 0.78 1.16
N VAL A 126 4.69 1.37 1.19
CA VAL A 126 5.67 1.13 2.26
C VAL A 126 5.14 1.58 3.61
N LEU A 127 4.51 2.76 3.68
CA LEU A 127 3.88 3.25 4.92
C LEU A 127 2.82 2.27 5.45
N MET A 128 1.98 1.74 4.56
CA MET A 128 0.97 0.72 4.92
C MET A 128 1.61 -0.55 5.46
N PHE A 129 2.63 -1.09 4.78
CA PHE A 129 3.31 -2.29 5.26
C PHE A 129 3.96 -2.07 6.63
N LEU A 130 4.59 -0.91 6.83
CA LEU A 130 5.20 -0.56 8.10
C LEU A 130 4.14 -0.40 9.21
N TYR A 131 3.01 0.23 8.90
CA TYR A 131 1.93 0.43 9.84
C TYR A 131 1.36 -0.89 10.33
N PHE A 132 0.84 -1.71 9.43
CA PHE A 132 0.19 -2.98 9.79
C PHE A 132 1.16 -4.11 10.15
N GLY A 133 2.41 -4.05 9.72
CA GLY A 133 3.39 -5.10 10.00
C GLY A 133 4.21 -4.88 11.27
N GLN A 134 4.36 -3.63 11.75
CA GLN A 134 5.22 -3.32 12.89
C GLN A 134 4.64 -2.33 13.88
N VAL A 135 3.99 -1.24 13.41
CA VAL A 135 3.55 -0.15 14.30
C VAL A 135 2.23 -0.50 14.96
N HIS A 136 1.29 -0.97 14.18
CA HIS A 136 -0.04 -1.37 14.63
C HIS A 136 -0.44 -2.69 13.96
N PRO A 137 0.13 -3.84 14.42
CA PRO A 137 -0.20 -5.14 13.86
C PRO A 137 -1.69 -5.44 14.01
N VAL A 138 -2.32 -5.87 12.92
CA VAL A 138 -3.75 -6.20 12.84
C VAL A 138 -3.98 -7.70 12.73
N ASP A 139 -5.19 -8.16 13.08
CA ASP A 139 -5.58 -9.58 12.93
C ASP A 139 -5.62 -9.98 11.45
N ILE A 140 -6.13 -9.08 10.60
CA ILE A 140 -6.20 -9.24 9.15
C ILE A 140 -6.20 -7.88 8.45
N ALA A 141 -5.56 -7.80 7.28
CA ALA A 141 -5.65 -6.64 6.40
C ALA A 141 -6.26 -7.00 5.04
N PHE A 142 -7.00 -6.07 4.46
CA PHE A 142 -7.52 -6.15 3.10
C PHE A 142 -6.82 -5.09 2.25
N ILE A 143 -6.02 -5.54 1.28
CA ILE A 143 -5.13 -4.69 0.49
C ILE A 143 -5.61 -4.65 -0.94
N GLU A 144 -6.04 -3.48 -1.39
CA GLU A 144 -6.38 -3.20 -2.78
C GLU A 144 -5.11 -2.98 -3.60
N ALA A 145 -4.97 -3.69 -4.72
CA ALA A 145 -3.94 -3.42 -5.71
C ALA A 145 -4.22 -2.10 -6.44
N GLY A 146 -3.18 -1.32 -6.69
CA GLY A 146 -3.29 -0.07 -7.43
C GLY A 146 -3.63 -0.29 -8.90
N MET A 147 -2.80 -1.06 -9.60
CA MET A 147 -2.99 -1.41 -11.00
C MET A 147 -2.53 -2.83 -11.32
N GLY A 148 -3.40 -3.61 -11.95
CA GLY A 148 -3.08 -4.97 -12.37
C GLY A 148 -2.98 -5.90 -11.16
N GLY A 149 -1.82 -6.49 -10.92
CA GLY A 149 -1.60 -7.40 -9.79
C GLY A 149 -0.13 -7.81 -9.65
N LEU A 150 0.41 -8.49 -10.66
CA LEU A 150 1.74 -9.12 -10.57
C LEU A 150 2.89 -8.12 -10.33
N HIS A 151 2.85 -6.97 -10.98
CA HIS A 151 3.87 -5.92 -10.87
C HIS A 151 3.39 -4.71 -10.05
N ASP A 152 2.25 -4.85 -9.37
CA ASP A 152 1.76 -3.81 -8.47
C ASP A 152 2.64 -3.69 -7.23
N SER A 153 2.87 -2.46 -6.77
CA SER A 153 3.71 -2.20 -5.59
C SER A 153 3.22 -2.92 -4.32
N THR A 154 1.94 -3.30 -4.28
CA THR A 154 1.37 -4.07 -3.17
C THR A 154 1.75 -5.56 -3.20
N ASN A 155 2.27 -6.10 -4.31
CA ASN A 155 2.54 -7.54 -4.48
C ASN A 155 3.90 -7.98 -3.91
N LEU A 156 4.16 -7.65 -2.65
CA LEU A 156 5.43 -7.98 -1.95
C LEU A 156 5.23 -8.71 -0.62
N PHE A 157 4.05 -9.23 -0.37
CA PHE A 157 3.75 -10.05 0.79
C PHE A 157 3.17 -11.40 0.37
N LYS A 158 3.15 -12.36 1.29
CA LYS A 158 2.50 -13.66 1.06
C LYS A 158 1.02 -13.57 1.50
N PRO A 159 0.06 -13.42 0.58
CA PRO A 159 -1.33 -13.25 0.94
C PRO A 159 -1.93 -14.55 1.49
N LEU A 160 -2.88 -14.44 2.43
CA LEU A 160 -3.73 -15.54 2.88
C LEU A 160 -4.67 -16.01 1.77
N ALA A 161 -5.14 -15.07 0.95
CA ALA A 161 -5.95 -15.30 -0.23
C ALA A 161 -5.78 -14.15 -1.22
N VAL A 162 -6.02 -14.43 -2.49
CA VAL A 162 -6.13 -13.41 -3.54
C VAL A 162 -7.56 -13.43 -4.08
N LEU A 163 -8.24 -12.29 -3.98
CA LEU A 163 -9.56 -12.09 -4.57
C LEU A 163 -9.39 -11.41 -5.92
N CYS A 164 -9.57 -12.18 -6.98
CA CYS A 164 -9.54 -11.66 -8.35
C CYS A 164 -10.97 -11.32 -8.76
N LEU A 165 -11.28 -10.02 -8.83
CA LEU A 165 -12.57 -9.51 -9.27
C LEU A 165 -12.63 -9.44 -10.80
N SER A 166 -13.49 -8.61 -11.37
CA SER A 166 -13.60 -8.54 -12.83
C SER A 166 -12.30 -8.08 -13.48
N LEU A 167 -11.81 -8.86 -14.45
CA LEU A 167 -10.72 -8.46 -15.35
C LEU A 167 -11.35 -8.04 -16.69
N ILE A 168 -11.14 -6.79 -17.09
CA ILE A 168 -11.55 -6.32 -18.41
C ILE A 168 -10.42 -6.60 -19.37
N HIS A 169 -10.64 -7.51 -20.33
CA HIS A 169 -9.65 -7.94 -21.33
C HIS A 169 -9.06 -6.80 -22.16
N ILE A 170 -9.72 -5.66 -22.22
CA ILE A 170 -9.30 -4.49 -22.99
C ILE A 170 -8.08 -3.80 -22.40
N SER A 171 -7.83 -3.94 -21.09
CA SER A 171 -6.71 -3.27 -20.43
C SER A 171 -5.38 -4.05 -20.48
N GLU A 172 -5.39 -5.36 -20.75
CA GLU A 172 -4.19 -6.20 -20.74
C GLU A 172 -4.25 -7.38 -21.74
N PRO A 173 -4.40 -7.14 -23.06
CA PRO A 173 -4.50 -8.22 -24.02
C PRO A 173 -3.24 -9.09 -24.13
N THR A 174 -2.08 -8.56 -23.71
CA THR A 174 -0.79 -9.23 -23.88
C THR A 174 -0.44 -10.18 -22.73
N ARG A 175 -1.08 -10.07 -21.56
CA ARG A 175 -0.74 -10.89 -20.38
C ARG A 175 -1.47 -12.21 -20.29
N LEU A 176 -2.52 -12.39 -21.06
CA LEU A 176 -3.26 -13.67 -21.15
C LEU A 176 -2.64 -14.65 -22.16
N ALA A 177 -1.64 -14.22 -22.94
CA ALA A 177 -0.94 -15.05 -23.91
C ALA A 177 0.27 -15.80 -23.33
N LEU A 178 0.51 -15.67 -22.03
CA LEU A 178 1.58 -16.34 -21.29
C LEU A 178 1.02 -17.27 -20.23
#